data_6612776b601dbeaf128d63202b40ecba
#
_entry.id   6612776b601dbeaf128d63202b40ecba
#
_cell.length_a   1.000
_cell.length_b   1.000
_cell.length_c   1.000
_cell.angle_alpha   90.00
_cell.angle_beta   90.00
_cell.angle_gamma   90.00
#
_symmetry.space_group_name_H-M   'P 1'
#
loop_
_entity.id
_entity.type
_entity.pdbx_description
1 polymer ?
#
loop_
_entity_poly.entity_id
_entity_poly.type
_entity_poly.pdbx_seq_one_letter_code
_entity_poly.pdbx_strand_id
1 'polypeptide(L)'
;MSFSILGTGKAVPEYVLTNDELSTMVETSDEWISTRTGIKKRHICKEETITELCVQAAEEAMSNAGVTAKELDLIICATLRGEYITPSQACVLQKELGAACPAFDINAACSGFIYALDVAAGFFARGRVKKVLVVALDNLSNIINWKDRNTCVLFGDGGGAAVLGEGDALLSIEITAKGDTDVLKCPHGENTSPFYKHPSEHPYLYMNGPEVYKFAVVSMVKGIKRAIKNAGLKEEDIDWVIPHQANIRIIETAVSKLNIPSERFIRTIA
;
A
#
# COMPACT_ATOMS: atom_id res chain seq x y z
N MET A 1 -18.77 6.39 -17.09
CA MET A 1 -17.41 6.00 -17.48
C MET A 1 -16.68 5.55 -16.23
N SER A 2 -15.98 4.47 -16.31
CA SER A 2 -15.15 3.88 -15.29
C SER A 2 -13.77 3.61 -15.91
N PHE A 3 -12.98 2.71 -15.33
CA PHE A 3 -11.68 2.35 -15.86
C PHE A 3 -11.48 0.84 -15.90
N SER A 4 -10.50 0.43 -16.69
CA SER A 4 -9.88 -0.90 -16.65
C SER A 4 -8.39 -0.75 -16.33
N ILE A 5 -7.80 -1.75 -15.66
CA ILE A 5 -6.35 -1.81 -15.48
C ILE A 5 -5.73 -2.32 -16.78
N LEU A 6 -4.86 -1.50 -17.39
CA LEU A 6 -4.19 -1.83 -18.66
C LEU A 6 -2.86 -2.55 -18.46
N GLY A 7 -2.16 -2.25 -17.37
CA GLY A 7 -0.88 -2.86 -17.04
C GLY A 7 -0.53 -2.60 -15.58
N THR A 8 0.27 -3.47 -15.01
CA THR A 8 0.77 -3.38 -13.63
C THR A 8 2.27 -3.52 -13.60
N GLY A 9 2.90 -2.95 -12.58
CA GLY A 9 4.33 -3.07 -12.33
C GLY A 9 4.60 -3.11 -10.82
N LYS A 10 5.79 -3.55 -10.46
CA LYS A 10 6.25 -3.68 -9.08
C LYS A 10 7.70 -3.26 -8.95
N ALA A 11 8.09 -2.85 -7.75
CA ALA A 11 9.48 -2.66 -7.39
C ALA A 11 9.68 -3.04 -5.93
N VAL A 12 10.77 -3.75 -5.67
CA VAL A 12 11.23 -4.10 -4.32
C VAL A 12 12.74 -3.90 -4.26
N PRO A 13 13.29 -3.45 -3.11
CA PRO A 13 14.73 -3.35 -2.93
C PRO A 13 15.43 -4.70 -3.14
N GLU A 14 16.70 -4.66 -3.55
CA GLU A 14 17.50 -5.88 -3.74
C GLU A 14 17.82 -6.59 -2.44
N TYR A 15 18.08 -5.82 -1.37
CA TYR A 15 18.44 -6.40 -0.10
C TYR A 15 17.26 -7.08 0.60
N VAL A 16 17.49 -8.33 0.98
CA VAL A 16 16.50 -9.18 1.66
C VAL A 16 16.97 -9.47 3.09
N LEU A 17 16.28 -8.91 4.06
CA LEU A 17 16.49 -9.19 5.48
C LEU A 17 15.71 -10.43 5.91
N THR A 18 16.41 -11.50 6.31
CA THR A 18 15.81 -12.74 6.81
C THR A 18 15.41 -12.62 8.29
N ASN A 19 14.57 -13.55 8.78
CA ASN A 19 14.23 -13.63 10.19
C ASN A 19 15.46 -13.98 11.06
N ASP A 20 16.36 -14.84 10.57
CA ASP A 20 17.59 -15.20 11.27
C ASP A 20 18.52 -14.00 11.44
N GLU A 21 18.69 -13.20 10.39
CA GLU A 21 19.48 -11.97 10.48
C GLU A 21 18.83 -10.96 11.43
N LEU A 22 17.51 -10.78 11.35
CA LEU A 22 16.77 -9.89 12.26
C LEU A 22 16.90 -10.34 13.73
N SER A 23 17.01 -11.64 14.01
CA SER A 23 17.20 -12.17 15.34
C SER A 23 18.55 -11.77 15.98
N THR A 24 19.52 -11.31 15.18
CA THR A 24 20.78 -10.76 15.70
C THR A 24 20.63 -9.31 16.18
N MET A 25 19.55 -8.62 15.81
CA MET A 25 19.30 -7.20 16.09
C MET A 25 18.29 -6.99 17.22
N VAL A 26 17.33 -7.91 17.36
CA VAL A 26 16.26 -7.83 18.36
C VAL A 26 15.92 -9.23 18.88
N GLU A 27 15.48 -9.32 20.12
CA GLU A 27 15.12 -10.61 20.75
C GLU A 27 13.89 -11.24 20.06
N THR A 28 14.15 -12.14 19.12
CA THR A 28 13.14 -12.86 18.33
C THR A 28 13.73 -14.14 17.73
N SER A 29 12.93 -14.90 16.97
CA SER A 29 13.38 -16.06 16.18
C SER A 29 12.54 -16.23 14.93
N ASP A 30 13.04 -16.99 13.94
CA ASP A 30 12.25 -17.33 12.75
C ASP A 30 10.95 -18.04 13.12
N GLU A 31 10.99 -18.99 14.04
CA GLU A 31 9.79 -19.70 14.53
C GLU A 31 8.77 -18.73 15.11
N TRP A 32 9.22 -17.77 15.95
CA TRP A 32 8.34 -16.79 16.59
C TRP A 32 7.67 -15.88 15.55
N ILE A 33 8.41 -15.40 14.55
CA ILE A 33 7.90 -14.51 13.49
C ILE A 33 6.98 -15.28 12.55
N SER A 34 7.45 -16.40 12.00
CA SER A 34 6.75 -17.18 10.99
C SER A 34 5.40 -17.72 11.48
N THR A 35 5.35 -18.24 12.71
CA THR A 35 4.11 -18.76 13.31
C THR A 35 3.07 -17.69 13.60
N ARG A 36 3.49 -16.45 13.86
CA ARG A 36 2.58 -15.33 14.19
C ARG A 36 2.16 -14.51 12.98
N THR A 37 3.00 -14.42 11.98
CA THR A 37 2.81 -13.48 10.86
C THR A 37 2.79 -14.15 9.50
N GLY A 38 3.44 -15.29 9.34
CA GLY A 38 3.72 -15.93 8.06
C GLY A 38 4.98 -15.38 7.37
N ILE A 39 5.55 -14.28 7.86
CA ILE A 39 6.68 -13.58 7.23
C ILE A 39 7.98 -14.34 7.48
N LYS A 40 8.74 -14.63 6.40
CA LYS A 40 10.05 -15.25 6.47
C LYS A 40 11.19 -14.28 6.15
N LYS A 41 10.90 -13.28 5.32
CA LYS A 41 11.88 -12.29 4.86
C LYS A 41 11.16 -10.99 4.49
N ARG A 42 11.91 -9.89 4.39
CA ARG A 42 11.43 -8.59 3.91
C ARG A 42 12.50 -7.90 3.10
N HIS A 43 12.05 -7.17 2.09
CA HIS A 43 12.93 -6.30 1.30
C HIS A 43 13.13 -4.98 2.05
N ILE A 44 14.37 -4.47 2.10
CA ILE A 44 14.74 -3.25 2.82
C ILE A 44 15.61 -2.39 1.92
N CYS A 45 15.27 -1.13 1.73
CA CYS A 45 16.11 -0.17 1.03
C CYS A 45 17.44 0.02 1.77
N LYS A 46 18.55 -0.16 1.05
CA LYS A 46 19.90 0.17 1.51
C LYS A 46 20.52 1.27 0.66
N GLU A 47 20.53 1.06 -0.61
CA GLU A 47 21.11 1.97 -1.60
C GLU A 47 20.03 2.65 -2.44
N GLU A 48 18.90 1.96 -2.62
CA GLU A 48 17.80 2.45 -3.44
C GLU A 48 16.99 3.53 -2.73
N THR A 49 16.63 4.56 -3.48
CA THR A 49 15.69 5.59 -3.04
C THR A 49 14.24 5.18 -3.31
N ILE A 50 13.31 5.81 -2.59
CA ILE A 50 11.88 5.65 -2.86
C ILE A 50 11.51 6.08 -4.30
N THR A 51 12.21 7.09 -4.82
CA THR A 51 12.00 7.60 -6.19
C THR A 51 12.41 6.56 -7.23
N GLU A 52 13.55 5.91 -7.09
CA GLU A 52 14.01 4.87 -8.02
C GLU A 52 13.03 3.70 -8.06
N LEU A 53 12.54 3.25 -6.91
CA LEU A 53 11.52 2.18 -6.85
C LEU A 53 10.18 2.63 -7.46
N CYS A 54 9.77 3.90 -7.26
CA CYS A 54 8.58 4.44 -7.95
C CYS A 54 8.73 4.42 -9.47
N VAL A 55 9.89 4.86 -9.98
CA VAL A 55 10.19 4.87 -11.41
C VAL A 55 10.15 3.46 -11.98
N GLN A 56 10.84 2.52 -11.33
CA GLN A 56 10.88 1.12 -11.79
C GLN A 56 9.47 0.50 -11.87
N ALA A 57 8.66 0.66 -10.83
CA ALA A 57 7.29 0.13 -10.82
C ALA A 57 6.42 0.80 -11.89
N ALA A 58 6.56 2.12 -12.07
CA ALA A 58 5.81 2.88 -13.08
C ALA A 58 6.20 2.50 -14.51
N GLU A 59 7.49 2.36 -14.80
CA GLU A 59 8.00 1.95 -16.12
C GLU A 59 7.53 0.54 -16.49
N GLU A 60 7.57 -0.41 -15.56
CA GLU A 60 7.05 -1.76 -15.78
C GLU A 60 5.54 -1.72 -16.06
N ALA A 61 4.75 -0.95 -15.27
CA ALA A 61 3.31 -0.80 -15.48
C ALA A 61 2.99 -0.18 -16.84
N MET A 62 3.70 0.87 -17.23
CA MET A 62 3.54 1.52 -18.53
C MET A 62 3.94 0.61 -19.70
N SER A 63 5.04 -0.12 -19.55
CA SER A 63 5.49 -1.12 -20.55
C SER A 63 4.43 -2.19 -20.77
N ASN A 64 3.88 -2.74 -19.67
CA ASN A 64 2.85 -3.77 -19.74
C ASN A 64 1.52 -3.24 -20.29
N ALA A 65 1.25 -1.94 -20.15
CA ALA A 65 0.08 -1.26 -20.70
C ALA A 65 0.27 -0.82 -22.16
N GLY A 66 1.49 -0.81 -22.69
CA GLY A 66 1.82 -0.21 -23.98
C GLY A 66 1.60 1.32 -24.01
N VAL A 67 1.86 2.01 -22.87
CA VAL A 67 1.60 3.44 -22.66
C VAL A 67 2.93 4.15 -22.38
N THR A 68 3.14 5.30 -22.99
CA THR A 68 4.29 6.16 -22.72
C THR A 68 3.93 7.24 -21.67
N ALA A 69 4.92 7.79 -20.99
CA ALA A 69 4.73 8.84 -19.99
C ALA A 69 4.05 10.12 -20.57
N LYS A 70 4.25 10.39 -21.85
CA LYS A 70 3.63 11.54 -22.56
C LYS A 70 2.12 11.38 -22.81
N GLU A 71 1.63 10.15 -22.72
CA GLU A 71 0.20 9.84 -22.91
C GLU A 71 -0.58 9.85 -21.60
N LEU A 72 0.10 10.00 -20.46
CA LEU A 72 -0.56 10.08 -19.17
C LEU A 72 -1.27 11.41 -18.99
N ASP A 73 -2.50 11.37 -18.51
CA ASP A 73 -3.33 12.54 -18.18
C ASP A 73 -3.26 12.90 -16.69
N LEU A 74 -2.81 11.95 -15.84
CA LEU A 74 -2.74 12.13 -14.39
C LEU A 74 -1.81 11.10 -13.77
N ILE A 75 -1.05 11.53 -12.74
CA ILE A 75 -0.29 10.65 -11.84
C ILE A 75 -0.82 10.82 -10.42
N ILE A 76 -1.15 9.71 -9.75
CA ILE A 76 -1.52 9.68 -8.33
C ILE A 76 -0.54 8.75 -7.62
N CYS A 77 0.16 9.28 -6.60
CA CYS A 77 1.02 8.46 -5.75
C CYS A 77 0.39 8.28 -4.37
N ALA A 78 0.16 7.05 -3.97
CA ALA A 78 -0.28 6.71 -2.62
C ALA A 78 0.94 6.35 -1.77
N THR A 79 1.26 7.19 -0.81
CA THR A 79 2.40 7.00 0.10
C THR A 79 2.13 7.65 1.46
N LEU A 80 2.71 7.08 2.50
CA LEU A 80 2.72 7.69 3.84
C LEU A 80 3.67 8.88 3.89
N ARG A 81 4.80 8.74 3.18
CA ARG A 81 5.89 9.72 3.19
C ARG A 81 6.69 9.59 1.91
N GLY A 82 6.64 10.61 1.07
CA GLY A 82 7.54 10.76 -0.07
C GLY A 82 8.98 11.05 0.35
N GLU A 83 9.86 11.15 -0.62
CA GLU A 83 11.27 11.50 -0.39
C GLU A 83 11.44 12.91 0.17
N TYR A 84 10.51 13.80 -0.20
CA TYR A 84 10.44 15.19 0.26
C TYR A 84 9.07 15.49 0.89
N ILE A 85 9.03 16.46 1.78
CA ILE A 85 7.75 17.04 2.23
C ILE A 85 7.10 17.81 1.07
N THR A 86 7.94 18.48 0.26
CA THR A 86 7.56 19.18 -0.99
C THR A 86 8.78 19.21 -1.91
N PRO A 87 8.65 18.94 -3.21
CA PRO A 87 7.41 18.58 -3.91
C PRO A 87 6.84 17.22 -3.49
N SER A 88 5.59 16.93 -3.88
CA SER A 88 4.98 15.62 -3.68
C SER A 88 5.72 14.51 -4.42
N GLN A 89 5.66 13.27 -3.95
CA GLN A 89 6.32 12.14 -4.61
C GLN A 89 5.82 11.93 -6.04
N ALA A 90 4.54 12.16 -6.28
CA ALA A 90 3.97 12.13 -7.64
C ALA A 90 4.59 13.18 -8.58
N CYS A 91 4.91 14.39 -8.07
CA CYS A 91 5.60 15.40 -8.86
C CYS A 91 7.08 15.06 -9.12
N VAL A 92 7.75 14.42 -8.16
CA VAL A 92 9.11 13.89 -8.37
C VAL A 92 9.07 12.82 -9.46
N LEU A 93 8.16 11.85 -9.34
CA LEU A 93 7.99 10.79 -10.32
C LEU A 93 7.63 11.34 -11.71
N GLN A 94 6.74 12.35 -11.79
CA GLN A 94 6.38 13.04 -13.05
C GLN A 94 7.63 13.55 -13.77
N LYS A 95 8.52 14.21 -13.04
CA LYS A 95 9.79 14.75 -13.56
C LYS A 95 10.69 13.62 -14.08
N GLU A 96 10.90 12.59 -13.28
CA GLU A 96 11.80 11.47 -13.65
C GLU A 96 11.29 10.68 -14.87
N LEU A 97 9.97 10.50 -14.99
CA LEU A 97 9.34 9.86 -16.17
C LEU A 97 9.27 10.77 -17.41
N GLY A 98 9.51 12.07 -17.27
CA GLY A 98 9.32 13.06 -18.35
C GLY A 98 7.84 13.24 -18.73
N ALA A 99 6.91 13.01 -17.81
CA ALA A 99 5.49 13.27 -17.99
C ALA A 99 5.18 14.77 -17.80
N ALA A 100 4.07 15.23 -18.38
CA ALA A 100 3.64 16.65 -18.31
C ALA A 100 2.24 16.84 -17.71
N CYS A 101 1.61 15.76 -17.26
CA CYS A 101 0.26 15.77 -16.69
C CYS A 101 0.25 16.26 -15.23
N PRO A 102 -0.90 16.65 -14.66
CA PRO A 102 -1.04 16.87 -13.22
C PRO A 102 -0.60 15.67 -12.39
N ALA A 103 -0.03 15.95 -11.20
CA ALA A 103 0.47 14.92 -10.30
C ALA A 103 0.26 15.35 -8.85
N PHE A 104 -0.16 14.41 -7.98
CA PHE A 104 -0.33 14.66 -6.53
C PHE A 104 -0.29 13.36 -5.73
N ASP A 105 -0.03 13.49 -4.42
CA ASP A 105 -0.01 12.38 -3.49
C ASP A 105 -1.33 12.23 -2.76
N ILE A 106 -1.59 10.98 -2.32
CA ILE A 106 -2.66 10.62 -1.40
C ILE A 106 -2.04 9.88 -0.22
N ASN A 107 -2.43 10.26 1.00
CA ASN A 107 -2.10 9.50 2.20
C ASN A 107 -3.39 8.91 2.81
N ALA A 108 -3.53 7.61 2.70
CA ALA A 108 -4.56 6.81 3.36
C ALA A 108 -3.95 5.50 3.92
N ALA A 109 -2.68 5.58 4.32
CA ALA A 109 -1.91 4.45 4.84
C ALA A 109 -2.03 3.21 3.94
N CYS A 110 -2.17 2.01 4.53
CA CYS A 110 -2.25 0.74 3.79
C CYS A 110 -3.44 0.66 2.81
N SER A 111 -4.42 1.55 2.90
CA SER A 111 -5.55 1.64 1.96
C SER A 111 -5.30 2.60 0.80
N GLY A 112 -4.14 3.27 0.77
CA GLY A 112 -3.82 4.35 -0.18
C GLY A 112 -4.05 3.98 -1.63
N PHE A 113 -3.67 2.77 -2.05
CA PHE A 113 -3.90 2.31 -3.43
C PHE A 113 -5.40 2.27 -3.79
N ILE A 114 -6.26 1.76 -2.92
CA ILE A 114 -7.71 1.71 -3.17
C ILE A 114 -8.30 3.12 -3.20
N TYR A 115 -7.87 4.02 -2.30
CA TYR A 115 -8.28 5.42 -2.35
C TYR A 115 -7.84 6.10 -3.65
N ALA A 116 -6.62 5.82 -4.13
CA ALA A 116 -6.13 6.36 -5.41
C ALA A 116 -6.96 5.85 -6.60
N LEU A 117 -7.38 4.58 -6.58
CA LEU A 117 -8.30 4.04 -7.59
C LEU A 117 -9.67 4.74 -7.56
N ASP A 118 -10.24 5.02 -6.37
CA ASP A 118 -11.52 5.73 -6.24
C ASP A 118 -11.42 7.18 -6.73
N VAL A 119 -10.34 7.86 -6.38
CA VAL A 119 -10.07 9.22 -6.89
C VAL A 119 -9.93 9.20 -8.42
N ALA A 120 -9.18 8.24 -8.98
CA ALA A 120 -9.05 8.08 -10.43
C ALA A 120 -10.42 7.82 -11.09
N ALA A 121 -11.28 6.96 -10.49
CA ALA A 121 -12.64 6.73 -10.98
C ALA A 121 -13.45 8.03 -11.06
N GLY A 122 -13.30 8.93 -10.07
CA GLY A 122 -13.91 10.25 -10.09
C GLY A 122 -13.42 11.14 -11.25
N PHE A 123 -12.14 11.05 -11.64
CA PHE A 123 -11.60 11.76 -12.81
C PHE A 123 -12.14 11.18 -14.12
N PHE A 124 -12.19 9.84 -14.26
CA PHE A 124 -12.79 9.18 -15.42
C PHE A 124 -14.28 9.53 -15.55
N ALA A 125 -15.04 9.49 -14.46
CA ALA A 125 -16.47 9.82 -14.47
C ALA A 125 -16.76 11.25 -14.96
N ARG A 126 -15.83 12.18 -14.72
CA ARG A 126 -15.92 13.58 -15.23
C ARG A 126 -15.41 13.75 -16.66
N GLY A 127 -14.93 12.69 -17.31
CA GLY A 127 -14.34 12.75 -18.66
C GLY A 127 -13.08 13.62 -18.74
N ARG A 128 -12.31 13.70 -17.63
CA ARG A 128 -11.12 14.56 -17.55
C ARG A 128 -9.83 13.86 -17.92
N VAL A 129 -9.84 12.53 -17.91
CA VAL A 129 -8.65 11.69 -18.12
C VAL A 129 -9.02 10.47 -18.95
N LYS A 130 -8.07 9.97 -19.71
CA LYS A 130 -8.15 8.71 -20.46
C LYS A 130 -7.11 7.69 -19.98
N LYS A 131 -5.98 8.15 -19.47
CA LYS A 131 -4.90 7.33 -18.95
C LYS A 131 -4.39 7.91 -17.63
N VAL A 132 -4.43 7.12 -16.57
CA VAL A 132 -3.97 7.49 -15.23
C VAL A 132 -2.94 6.50 -14.76
N LEU A 133 -1.80 6.99 -14.28
CA LEU A 133 -0.83 6.19 -13.54
C LEU A 133 -1.11 6.30 -12.04
N VAL A 134 -1.37 5.18 -11.41
CA VAL A 134 -1.45 5.07 -9.94
C VAL A 134 -0.24 4.31 -9.45
N VAL A 135 0.51 4.91 -8.53
CA VAL A 135 1.65 4.26 -7.86
C VAL A 135 1.36 4.21 -6.37
N ALA A 136 1.63 3.09 -5.72
CA ALA A 136 1.59 2.97 -4.27
C ALA A 136 2.92 2.39 -3.79
N LEU A 137 3.64 3.14 -2.98
CA LEU A 137 4.96 2.77 -2.51
C LEU A 137 5.28 3.41 -1.17
N ASP A 138 5.90 2.63 -0.30
CA ASP A 138 6.45 3.10 0.98
C ASP A 138 7.77 2.40 1.32
N ASN A 139 8.66 3.12 2.01
CA ASN A 139 9.81 2.55 2.69
C ASN A 139 9.57 2.60 4.22
N LEU A 140 8.79 1.65 4.70
CA LEU A 140 8.39 1.60 6.11
C LEU A 140 9.56 1.32 7.06
N SER A 141 10.66 0.75 6.55
CA SER A 141 11.89 0.52 7.29
C SER A 141 12.45 1.79 7.95
N ASN A 142 12.16 2.96 7.38
CA ASN A 142 12.61 4.27 7.87
C ASN A 142 11.77 4.85 9.01
N ILE A 143 10.60 4.27 9.28
CA ILE A 143 9.67 4.78 10.29
C ILE A 143 9.38 3.78 11.41
N ILE A 144 10.03 2.63 11.41
CA ILE A 144 9.90 1.62 12.47
C ILE A 144 11.04 1.74 13.50
N ASN A 145 10.76 1.32 14.73
CA ASN A 145 11.78 1.17 15.74
C ASN A 145 12.40 -0.23 15.63
N TRP A 146 13.64 -0.32 15.14
CA TRP A 146 14.36 -1.58 14.98
C TRP A 146 14.67 -2.31 16.30
N LYS A 147 14.43 -1.68 17.44
CA LYS A 147 14.53 -2.27 18.78
C LYS A 147 13.20 -2.77 19.33
N ASP A 148 12.10 -2.54 18.61
CA ASP A 148 10.77 -3.01 18.99
C ASP A 148 10.34 -4.17 18.08
N ARG A 149 10.43 -5.41 18.60
CA ARG A 149 10.04 -6.61 17.84
C ARG A 149 8.56 -6.68 17.49
N ASN A 150 7.69 -5.84 18.09
CA ASN A 150 6.27 -5.83 17.73
C ASN A 150 6.01 -5.15 16.38
N THR A 151 6.94 -4.31 15.94
CA THR A 151 6.83 -3.58 14.68
C THR A 151 7.89 -3.98 13.66
N CYS A 152 9.18 -4.10 14.04
CA CYS A 152 10.26 -4.33 13.09
C CYS A 152 10.18 -5.67 12.33
N VAL A 153 9.47 -6.65 12.86
CA VAL A 153 9.29 -7.96 12.21
C VAL A 153 8.23 -7.95 11.10
N LEU A 154 7.40 -6.89 11.01
CA LEU A 154 6.21 -6.86 10.16
C LEU A 154 6.41 -6.12 8.84
N PHE A 155 7.29 -5.13 8.82
CA PHE A 155 7.35 -4.16 7.74
C PHE A 155 8.61 -4.33 6.90
N GLY A 156 8.48 -4.03 5.63
CA GLY A 156 9.54 -3.90 4.64
C GLY A 156 9.21 -2.77 3.70
N ASP A 157 9.98 -2.67 2.63
CA ASP A 157 9.92 -1.61 1.64
C ASP A 157 9.54 -2.18 0.27
N GLY A 158 8.86 -1.39 -0.52
CA GLY A 158 8.47 -1.77 -1.86
C GLY A 158 7.19 -1.10 -2.31
N GLY A 159 6.84 -1.35 -3.55
CA GLY A 159 5.63 -0.78 -4.12
C GLY A 159 5.17 -1.44 -5.39
N GLY A 160 4.07 -0.91 -5.90
CA GLY A 160 3.49 -1.31 -7.15
C GLY A 160 2.83 -0.14 -7.87
N ALA A 161 2.60 -0.33 -9.15
CA ALA A 161 1.95 0.64 -10.00
C ALA A 161 0.90 -0.02 -10.89
N ALA A 162 -0.10 0.78 -11.30
CA ALA A 162 -1.08 0.39 -12.30
C ALA A 162 -1.34 1.55 -13.25
N VAL A 163 -1.37 1.24 -14.55
CA VAL A 163 -1.91 2.14 -15.57
C VAL A 163 -3.39 1.82 -15.75
N LEU A 164 -4.21 2.84 -15.57
CA LEU A 164 -5.65 2.78 -15.76
C LEU A 164 -6.02 3.45 -17.08
N GLY A 165 -6.93 2.84 -17.82
CA GLY A 165 -7.51 3.42 -19.03
C GLY A 165 -9.03 3.45 -19.00
N GLU A 166 -9.68 4.20 -19.89
CA GLU A 166 -11.13 4.19 -20.03
C GLU A 166 -11.64 2.77 -20.22
N GLY A 167 -12.67 2.38 -19.48
CA GLY A 167 -13.24 1.04 -19.52
C GLY A 167 -14.41 0.88 -18.55
N ASP A 168 -14.83 -0.34 -18.35
CA ASP A 168 -15.99 -0.72 -17.53
C ASP A 168 -15.69 -1.86 -16.55
N ALA A 169 -14.41 -2.22 -16.37
CA ALA A 169 -14.01 -3.34 -15.53
C ALA A 169 -14.19 -3.06 -14.02
N LEU A 170 -14.20 -1.79 -13.59
CA LEU A 170 -14.51 -1.46 -12.20
C LEU A 170 -16.01 -1.62 -11.95
N LEU A 171 -16.42 -2.66 -11.23
CA LEU A 171 -17.80 -2.96 -10.89
C LEU A 171 -18.26 -2.23 -9.62
N SER A 172 -17.41 -2.16 -8.62
CA SER A 172 -17.67 -1.42 -7.38
C SER A 172 -16.35 -1.03 -6.71
N ILE A 173 -16.40 0.04 -5.94
CA ILE A 173 -15.33 0.44 -5.05
C ILE A 173 -15.94 1.00 -3.78
N GLU A 174 -15.30 0.74 -2.64
CA GLU A 174 -15.75 1.22 -1.34
C GLU A 174 -14.57 1.59 -0.48
N ILE A 175 -14.59 2.79 0.04
CA ILE A 175 -13.59 3.30 0.95
C ILE A 175 -14.23 3.59 2.31
N THR A 176 -13.51 3.26 3.38
CA THR A 176 -13.93 3.56 4.76
C THR A 176 -12.70 3.89 5.59
N ALA A 177 -12.90 4.66 6.65
CA ALA A 177 -11.84 4.99 7.59
C ALA A 177 -12.34 4.93 9.04
N LYS A 178 -11.41 4.58 9.94
CA LYS A 178 -11.57 4.72 11.38
C LYS A 178 -10.28 5.31 11.95
N GLY A 179 -10.33 6.58 12.36
CA GLY A 179 -9.20 7.25 13.02
C GLY A 179 -9.09 6.79 14.48
N ASP A 180 -7.90 6.32 14.88
CA ASP A 180 -7.62 5.89 16.24
C ASP A 180 -6.11 5.99 16.53
N THR A 181 -5.68 7.12 17.08
CA THR A 181 -4.28 7.39 17.39
C THR A 181 -3.75 6.65 18.61
N ASP A 182 -4.63 6.06 19.42
CA ASP A 182 -4.22 5.20 20.53
C ASP A 182 -3.93 3.76 20.08
N VAL A 183 -4.37 3.41 18.86
CA VAL A 183 -4.19 2.08 18.27
C VAL A 183 -3.07 2.05 17.24
N LEU A 184 -2.99 3.05 16.37
CA LEU A 184 -1.99 3.11 15.31
C LEU A 184 -1.67 4.56 14.96
N LYS A 185 -0.41 4.95 15.09
CA LYS A 185 0.08 6.28 14.68
C LYS A 185 1.55 6.24 14.27
N CYS A 186 1.94 7.19 13.44
CA CYS A 186 3.33 7.52 13.18
C CYS A 186 3.48 9.04 13.23
N PRO A 187 4.14 9.60 14.25
CA PRO A 187 4.37 11.04 14.37
C PRO A 187 5.30 11.58 13.27
N HIS A 188 5.16 12.87 12.95
CA HIS A 188 6.03 13.53 11.94
C HIS A 188 7.51 13.65 12.35
N GLY A 189 7.82 13.54 13.65
CA GLY A 189 9.15 13.78 14.17
C GLY A 189 9.33 15.18 14.73
N GLU A 190 10.54 15.74 14.61
CA GLU A 190 10.90 17.00 15.25
C GLU A 190 10.21 18.22 14.64
N ASN A 191 9.76 19.13 15.51
CA ASN A 191 9.28 20.45 15.12
C ASN A 191 10.45 21.45 15.16
N THR A 192 10.59 22.19 14.09
CA THR A 192 11.64 23.22 13.97
C THR A 192 11.13 24.64 14.27
N SER A 193 9.82 24.83 14.44
CA SER A 193 9.26 26.14 14.72
C SER A 193 9.53 26.58 16.17
N PRO A 194 10.15 27.75 16.40
CA PRO A 194 10.37 28.24 17.74
C PRO A 194 9.08 28.67 18.46
N PHE A 195 7.98 28.76 17.73
CA PHE A 195 6.66 29.18 18.26
C PHE A 195 5.77 27.98 18.62
N TYR A 196 6.06 26.79 18.10
CA TYR A 196 5.28 25.57 18.37
C TYR A 196 5.79 24.92 19.65
N LYS A 197 4.98 24.95 20.71
CA LYS A 197 5.39 24.54 22.05
C LYS A 197 5.03 23.09 22.43
N HIS A 198 4.43 22.34 21.52
CA HIS A 198 4.15 20.93 21.78
C HIS A 198 5.44 20.09 21.61
N PRO A 199 5.70 19.14 22.51
CA PRO A 199 6.86 18.29 22.39
C PRO A 199 6.78 17.46 21.10
N SER A 200 7.93 17.26 20.47
CA SER A 200 8.05 16.32 19.37
C SER A 200 7.95 14.90 19.91
N GLU A 201 7.17 14.06 19.25
CA GLU A 201 7.19 12.63 19.49
C GLU A 201 8.26 11.97 18.58
N HIS A 202 8.79 10.83 19.01
CA HIS A 202 9.66 10.04 18.15
C HIS A 202 8.94 9.64 16.86
N PRO A 203 9.59 9.75 15.68
CA PRO A 203 8.95 9.45 14.40
C PRO A 203 8.80 7.95 14.15
N TYR A 204 8.61 7.15 15.19
CA TYR A 204 8.41 5.71 15.05
C TYR A 204 6.93 5.36 15.01
N LEU A 205 6.62 4.42 14.12
CA LEU A 205 5.31 3.83 14.04
C LEU A 205 4.98 3.10 15.35
N TYR A 206 3.92 3.54 16.01
CA TYR A 206 3.33 2.87 17.16
C TYR A 206 2.14 2.02 16.74
N MET A 207 2.04 0.80 17.26
CA MET A 207 0.96 -0.12 16.95
C MET A 207 0.54 -0.95 18.17
N ASN A 208 -0.75 -0.90 18.51
CA ASN A 208 -1.38 -1.86 19.40
C ASN A 208 -1.85 -3.08 18.57
N GLY A 209 -0.96 -4.07 18.42
CA GLY A 209 -1.18 -5.22 17.54
C GLY A 209 -2.51 -5.97 17.77
N PRO A 210 -2.93 -6.29 19.01
CA PRO A 210 -4.23 -6.93 19.29
C PRO A 210 -5.44 -6.15 18.78
N GLU A 211 -5.47 -4.82 18.96
CA GLU A 211 -6.59 -3.98 18.50
C GLU A 211 -6.57 -3.81 16.98
N VAL A 212 -5.38 -3.64 16.37
CA VAL A 212 -5.22 -3.64 14.91
C VAL A 212 -5.70 -4.96 14.31
N TYR A 213 -5.35 -6.10 14.90
CA TYR A 213 -5.80 -7.42 14.43
C TYR A 213 -7.33 -7.54 14.41
N LYS A 214 -7.99 -7.19 15.53
CA LYS A 214 -9.46 -7.24 15.63
C LYS A 214 -10.13 -6.36 14.58
N PHE A 215 -9.63 -5.13 14.44
CA PHE A 215 -10.12 -4.18 13.44
C PHE A 215 -9.92 -4.72 12.02
N ALA A 216 -8.71 -5.21 11.69
CA ALA A 216 -8.36 -5.67 10.35
C ALA A 216 -9.24 -6.85 9.89
N VAL A 217 -9.44 -7.86 10.75
CA VAL A 217 -10.32 -9.00 10.43
C VAL A 217 -11.76 -8.55 10.15
N VAL A 218 -12.32 -7.71 11.02
CA VAL A 218 -13.70 -7.23 10.86
C VAL A 218 -13.85 -6.38 9.62
N SER A 219 -12.89 -5.48 9.37
CA SER A 219 -12.91 -4.58 8.22
C SER A 219 -12.74 -5.33 6.90
N MET A 220 -11.82 -6.30 6.84
CA MET A 220 -11.60 -7.13 5.66
C MET A 220 -12.87 -7.90 5.27
N VAL A 221 -13.49 -8.62 6.22
CA VAL A 221 -14.72 -9.37 5.96
C VAL A 221 -15.86 -8.46 5.52
N LYS A 222 -16.07 -7.34 6.22
CA LYS A 222 -17.11 -6.38 5.87
C LYS A 222 -16.88 -5.73 4.51
N GLY A 223 -15.64 -5.34 4.22
CA GLY A 223 -15.25 -4.72 2.96
C GLY A 223 -15.49 -5.64 1.78
N ILE A 224 -15.05 -6.91 1.86
CA ILE A 224 -15.27 -7.93 0.82
C ILE A 224 -16.78 -8.10 0.58
N LYS A 225 -17.57 -8.34 1.62
CA LYS A 225 -19.02 -8.52 1.49
C LYS A 225 -19.75 -7.33 0.88
N ARG A 226 -19.33 -6.11 1.23
CA ARG A 226 -19.91 -4.89 0.68
C ARG A 226 -19.54 -4.69 -0.78
N ALA A 227 -18.26 -4.88 -1.14
CA ALA A 227 -17.80 -4.75 -2.52
C ALA A 227 -18.56 -5.72 -3.44
N ILE A 228 -18.72 -6.99 -3.04
CA ILE A 228 -19.48 -8.00 -3.76
C ILE A 228 -20.95 -7.57 -3.90
N LYS A 229 -21.58 -7.15 -2.79
CA LYS A 229 -22.98 -6.71 -2.80
C LYS A 229 -23.19 -5.49 -3.71
N ASN A 230 -22.30 -4.51 -3.64
CA ASN A 230 -22.41 -3.28 -4.43
C ASN A 230 -22.17 -3.54 -5.92
N ALA A 231 -21.37 -4.56 -6.25
CA ALA A 231 -21.21 -5.05 -7.62
C ALA A 231 -22.42 -5.85 -8.14
N GLY A 232 -23.40 -6.16 -7.29
CA GLY A 232 -24.53 -7.03 -7.67
C GLY A 232 -24.18 -8.50 -7.81
N LEU A 233 -23.05 -8.92 -7.25
CA LEU A 233 -22.50 -10.27 -7.32
C LEU A 233 -22.76 -11.05 -6.02
N LYS A 234 -22.44 -12.36 -6.05
CA LYS A 234 -22.42 -13.26 -4.90
C LYS A 234 -20.99 -13.71 -4.60
N GLU A 235 -20.74 -14.27 -3.41
CA GLU A 235 -19.42 -14.77 -3.03
C GLU A 235 -18.93 -15.90 -3.97
N GLU A 236 -19.83 -16.70 -4.54
CA GLU A 236 -19.51 -17.77 -5.50
C GLU A 236 -19.00 -17.26 -6.86
N ASP A 237 -19.36 -16.02 -7.24
CA ASP A 237 -18.98 -15.40 -8.52
C ASP A 237 -17.53 -14.82 -8.48
N ILE A 238 -16.88 -14.85 -7.31
CA ILE A 238 -15.56 -14.25 -7.12
C ILE A 238 -14.47 -15.26 -7.46
N ASP A 239 -13.69 -14.99 -8.50
CA ASP A 239 -12.55 -15.82 -8.89
C ASP A 239 -11.36 -15.66 -7.94
N TRP A 240 -11.02 -14.41 -7.58
CA TRP A 240 -9.86 -14.10 -6.75
C TRP A 240 -10.14 -13.01 -5.73
N VAL A 241 -9.56 -13.17 -4.54
CA VAL A 241 -9.46 -12.15 -3.50
C VAL A 241 -7.98 -11.85 -3.27
N ILE A 242 -7.60 -10.58 -3.42
CA ILE A 242 -6.25 -10.11 -3.14
C ILE A 242 -6.32 -9.24 -1.88
N PRO A 243 -6.19 -9.84 -0.68
CA PRO A 243 -6.27 -9.10 0.57
C PRO A 243 -4.99 -8.35 0.85
N HIS A 244 -5.03 -7.36 1.74
CA HIS A 244 -3.83 -6.75 2.29
C HIS A 244 -2.97 -7.81 3.01
N GLN A 245 -1.68 -7.88 2.67
CA GLN A 245 -0.76 -8.93 3.09
C GLN A 245 -0.01 -8.60 4.40
N ALA A 246 -0.72 -8.04 5.39
CA ALA A 246 -0.10 -7.63 6.65
C ALA A 246 0.28 -8.81 7.57
N ASN A 247 -0.56 -9.84 7.60
CA ASN A 247 -0.40 -10.98 8.51
C ASN A 247 -1.26 -12.15 8.04
N ILE A 248 -0.65 -13.33 7.90
CA ILE A 248 -1.35 -14.53 7.43
C ILE A 248 -2.54 -14.89 8.33
N ARG A 249 -2.44 -14.67 9.64
CA ARG A 249 -3.52 -14.99 10.58
C ARG A 249 -4.76 -14.12 10.38
N ILE A 250 -4.58 -12.86 9.93
CA ILE A 250 -5.70 -11.98 9.58
C ILE A 250 -6.42 -12.55 8.35
N ILE A 251 -5.65 -12.93 7.33
CA ILE A 251 -6.19 -13.52 6.10
C ILE A 251 -6.94 -14.81 6.39
N GLU A 252 -6.34 -15.75 7.11
CA GLU A 252 -6.96 -17.04 7.45
C GLU A 252 -8.23 -16.88 8.29
N THR A 253 -8.22 -15.93 9.23
CA THR A 253 -9.43 -15.62 10.02
C THR A 253 -10.52 -14.98 9.17
N ALA A 254 -10.19 -14.16 8.19
CA ALA A 254 -11.17 -13.61 7.25
C ALA A 254 -11.73 -14.69 6.32
N VAL A 255 -10.87 -15.55 5.78
CA VAL A 255 -11.24 -16.71 4.94
C VAL A 255 -12.28 -17.58 5.66
N SER A 256 -12.07 -17.90 6.95
CA SER A 256 -12.99 -18.72 7.73
C SER A 256 -14.39 -18.11 7.93
N LYS A 257 -14.59 -16.83 7.60
CA LYS A 257 -15.85 -16.07 7.77
C LYS A 257 -16.57 -15.76 6.45
N LEU A 258 -16.02 -16.26 5.35
CA LEU A 258 -16.53 -16.03 3.99
C LEU A 258 -16.84 -17.39 3.33
N ASN A 259 -17.80 -17.41 2.41
CA ASN A 259 -18.11 -18.61 1.64
C ASN A 259 -17.35 -18.63 0.30
N ILE A 260 -16.16 -18.03 0.27
CA ILE A 260 -15.25 -18.05 -0.89
C ILE A 260 -14.20 -19.13 -0.62
N PRO A 261 -13.93 -20.04 -1.57
CA PRO A 261 -12.92 -21.08 -1.41
C PRO A 261 -11.54 -20.50 -1.05
N SER A 262 -10.85 -21.15 -0.10
CA SER A 262 -9.57 -20.67 0.44
C SER A 262 -8.48 -20.50 -0.63
N GLU A 263 -8.48 -21.33 -1.66
CA GLU A 263 -7.57 -21.29 -2.81
C GLU A 263 -7.74 -20.06 -3.70
N ARG A 264 -8.87 -19.36 -3.60
CA ARG A 264 -9.12 -18.10 -4.31
C ARG A 264 -8.51 -16.87 -3.60
N PHE A 265 -7.97 -17.06 -2.39
CA PHE A 265 -7.27 -15.99 -1.68
C PHE A 265 -5.79 -16.00 -2.01
N ILE A 266 -5.29 -14.93 -2.61
CA ILE A 266 -3.87 -14.76 -2.90
C ILE A 266 -3.10 -14.55 -1.60
N ARG A 267 -1.97 -15.24 -1.45
CA ARG A 267 -1.04 -15.15 -0.32
C ARG A 267 0.36 -14.95 -0.86
N THR A 268 0.95 -13.80 -0.58
CA THR A 268 2.31 -13.44 -1.01
C THR A 268 3.21 -13.08 0.17
N ILE A 269 2.73 -13.35 1.38
CA ILE A 269 3.38 -12.93 2.63
C ILE A 269 4.57 -13.81 3.05
N ALA A 270 4.78 -14.95 2.40
CA ALA A 270 5.82 -15.93 2.77
C ALA A 270 7.10 -15.75 1.95
#